data_6fd3600ab5cbd8e1a108351afa0c9097
#
_entry.id   6fd3600ab5cbd8e1a108351afa0c9097
#
_cell.length_a   1.000
_cell.length_b   1.000
_cell.length_c   1.000
_cell.angle_alpha   90.00
_cell.angle_beta   90.00
_cell.angle_gamma   90.00
#
_symmetry.space_group_name_H-M   'P 1'
#
loop_
_entity.id
_entity.type
_entity.pdbx_description
1 polymer ?
#
loop_
_entity_poly.entity_id
_entity_poly.type
_entity_poly.pdbx_seq_one_letter_code
_entity_poly.pdbx_strand_id
1 'polypeptide(L)'
;MCNHQAFGMVGEMTLSVSQKKVPGNWDRKGLPGWAYSNDELFALEQDLIFRSHWQLACHISDLTEPGAYVTFNLGYERALILRDKAGTVRAFHNLCRHRGSRVVDNERGICKSALTCPFHGWTYNLD
;
A
#
# COMPACT_ATOMS: atom_id res chain seq x y z
N MET A 1 24.50 -14.33 1.68
CA MET A 1 23.69 -14.85 0.56
C MET A 1 22.25 -14.77 0.99
N CYS A 2 21.57 -13.66 0.71
CA CYS A 2 20.13 -13.52 0.96
C CYS A 2 19.37 -13.92 -0.29
N ASN A 3 18.61 -14.99 -0.15
CA ASN A 3 17.78 -15.56 -1.19
C ASN A 3 16.64 -14.60 -1.51
N HIS A 4 16.61 -14.08 -2.73
CA HIS A 4 15.46 -13.40 -3.30
C HIS A 4 14.34 -14.43 -3.46
N GLN A 5 13.48 -14.56 -2.48
CA GLN A 5 12.16 -15.13 -2.75
C GLN A 5 11.28 -14.03 -3.29
N ALA A 6 11.13 -14.09 -4.62
CA ALA A 6 10.10 -13.39 -5.35
C ALA A 6 8.75 -13.48 -4.61
N PHE A 7 8.02 -12.38 -4.66
CA PHE A 7 6.59 -12.32 -4.36
C PHE A 7 5.92 -13.56 -4.95
N GLY A 8 5.48 -14.45 -4.06
CA GLY A 8 4.69 -15.60 -4.46
C GLY A 8 3.50 -15.09 -5.25
N MET A 9 3.31 -15.67 -6.43
CA MET A 9 2.11 -15.49 -7.23
C MET A 9 0.91 -15.63 -6.29
N VAL A 10 0.21 -14.53 -6.08
CA VAL A 10 -1.16 -14.58 -5.59
C VAL A 10 -1.88 -15.33 -6.69
N GLY A 11 -2.25 -16.60 -6.40
CA GLY A 11 -3.01 -17.41 -7.34
C GLY A 11 -4.15 -16.56 -7.87
N GLU A 12 -4.35 -16.57 -9.17
CA GLU A 12 -5.51 -16.00 -9.82
C GLU A 12 -6.77 -16.56 -9.17
N MET A 13 -7.22 -15.89 -8.11
CA MET A 13 -8.59 -16.00 -7.70
C MET A 13 -9.37 -15.19 -8.72
N THR A 14 -9.63 -15.81 -9.87
CA THR A 14 -10.63 -15.35 -10.82
C THR A 14 -11.97 -15.44 -10.11
N LEU A 15 -12.26 -14.45 -9.27
CA LEU A 15 -13.63 -14.12 -8.95
C LEU A 15 -14.25 -13.75 -10.29
N SER A 16 -15.02 -14.64 -10.86
CA SER A 16 -15.94 -14.29 -11.92
C SER A 16 -16.95 -13.32 -11.30
N VAL A 17 -16.56 -12.06 -11.23
CA VAL A 17 -17.50 -10.98 -11.07
C VAL A 17 -18.33 -11.06 -12.34
N SER A 18 -19.42 -11.83 -12.27
CA SER A 18 -20.42 -11.78 -13.32
C SER A 18 -20.68 -10.29 -13.50
N GLN A 19 -20.52 -9.78 -14.70
CA GLN A 19 -20.85 -8.41 -15.04
C GLN A 19 -22.34 -8.26 -14.72
N LYS A 20 -22.65 -7.91 -13.47
CA LYS A 20 -24.01 -7.56 -13.09
C LYS A 20 -24.30 -6.28 -13.86
N LYS A 21 -25.04 -6.44 -14.95
CA LYS A 21 -25.59 -5.28 -15.67
C LYS A 21 -26.24 -4.40 -14.63
N VAL A 22 -25.85 -3.12 -14.63
CA VAL A 22 -26.51 -2.12 -13.81
C VAL A 22 -28.01 -2.24 -14.07
N PRO A 23 -28.84 -2.46 -13.02
CA PRO A 23 -30.28 -2.58 -13.22
C PRO A 23 -30.82 -1.37 -13.98
N GLY A 24 -31.70 -1.58 -14.96
CA GLY A 24 -32.26 -0.50 -15.77
C GLY A 24 -33.05 0.53 -14.95
N ASN A 25 -33.44 0.19 -13.74
CA ASN A 25 -34.11 1.05 -12.77
C ASN A 25 -33.16 1.68 -11.74
N TRP A 26 -31.84 1.60 -11.94
CA TRP A 26 -30.90 2.27 -11.04
C TRP A 26 -31.11 3.79 -11.09
N ASP A 27 -31.51 4.35 -9.99
CA ASP A 27 -31.92 5.74 -9.86
C ASP A 27 -30.77 6.75 -9.87
N ARG A 28 -29.53 6.28 -9.97
CA ARG A 28 -28.31 7.11 -9.92
C ARG A 28 -28.18 8.01 -8.68
N LYS A 29 -28.96 7.78 -7.65
CA LYS A 29 -28.74 8.40 -6.34
C LYS A 29 -27.44 7.87 -5.75
N GLY A 30 -26.82 8.66 -4.89
CA GLY A 30 -25.65 8.21 -4.13
C GLY A 30 -25.96 6.98 -3.29
N LEU A 31 -24.92 6.41 -2.68
CA LEU A 31 -25.10 5.31 -1.75
C LEU A 31 -26.03 5.72 -0.60
N PRO A 32 -26.82 4.80 -0.06
CA PRO A 32 -27.64 5.07 1.12
C PRO A 32 -26.75 5.45 2.31
N GLY A 33 -27.25 6.30 3.20
CA GLY A 33 -26.45 6.85 4.30
C GLY A 33 -25.75 5.81 5.17
N TRP A 34 -26.37 4.64 5.39
CA TRP A 34 -25.77 3.56 6.15
C TRP A 34 -24.48 3.00 5.55
N ALA A 35 -24.30 3.08 4.21
CA ALA A 35 -23.13 2.56 3.53
C ALA A 35 -21.84 3.32 3.90
N TYR A 36 -21.96 4.55 4.37
CA TYR A 36 -20.81 5.39 4.75
C TYR A 36 -20.29 5.12 6.18
N SER A 37 -21.00 4.29 6.97
CA SER A 37 -20.63 4.00 8.35
C SER A 37 -20.81 2.53 8.73
N ASN A 38 -20.95 1.64 7.74
CA ASN A 38 -21.13 0.22 7.99
C ASN A 38 -19.79 -0.52 7.99
N ASP A 39 -19.41 -1.09 9.13
CA ASP A 39 -18.11 -1.78 9.29
C ASP A 39 -17.99 -3.04 8.44
N GLU A 40 -19.08 -3.78 8.22
CA GLU A 40 -19.06 -4.98 7.38
C GLU A 40 -18.84 -4.63 5.91
N LEU A 41 -19.50 -3.57 5.43
CA LEU A 41 -19.27 -3.05 4.08
C LEU A 41 -17.85 -2.55 3.94
N PHE A 42 -17.32 -1.82 4.90
CA PHE A 42 -15.94 -1.33 4.89
C PHE A 42 -14.93 -2.49 4.86
N ALA A 43 -15.15 -3.55 5.64
CA ALA A 43 -14.30 -4.73 5.58
C ALA A 43 -14.31 -5.38 4.18
N LEU A 44 -15.48 -5.46 3.57
CA LEU A 44 -15.63 -5.99 2.21
C LEU A 44 -14.94 -5.10 1.17
N GLU A 45 -15.04 -3.78 1.29
CA GLU A 45 -14.33 -2.82 0.43
C GLU A 45 -12.81 -2.94 0.56
N GLN A 46 -12.29 -3.16 1.79
CA GLN A 46 -10.87 -3.40 2.02
C GLN A 46 -10.37 -4.59 1.20
N ASP A 47 -11.10 -5.69 1.19
CA ASP A 47 -10.68 -6.92 0.53
C ASP A 47 -10.90 -6.88 -0.99
N LEU A 48 -12.04 -6.39 -1.44
CA LEU A 48 -12.45 -6.46 -2.84
C LEU A 48 -12.00 -5.26 -3.68
N ILE A 49 -11.79 -4.10 -3.06
CA ILE A 49 -11.46 -2.86 -3.77
C ILE A 49 -10.04 -2.41 -3.42
N PHE A 50 -9.78 -2.11 -2.15
CA PHE A 50 -8.55 -1.42 -1.80
C PHE A 50 -7.31 -2.32 -1.92
N ARG A 51 -7.37 -3.58 -1.52
CA ARG A 51 -6.23 -4.50 -1.61
C ARG A 51 -6.01 -5.07 -3.01
N SER A 52 -7.06 -5.14 -3.81
CA SER A 52 -7.02 -5.82 -5.10
C SER A 52 -6.84 -4.90 -6.31
N HIS A 53 -6.90 -3.58 -6.12
CA HIS A 53 -6.82 -2.61 -7.20
C HIS A 53 -5.67 -1.63 -7.03
N TRP A 54 -5.26 -1.02 -8.12
CA TRP A 54 -4.27 0.04 -8.12
C TRP A 54 -4.73 1.24 -7.30
N GLN A 55 -3.81 1.76 -6.47
CA GLN A 55 -4.04 2.91 -5.62
C GLN A 55 -3.11 4.05 -6.02
N LEU A 56 -3.63 5.27 -6.05
CA LEU A 56 -2.82 6.47 -6.24
C LEU A 56 -2.13 6.82 -4.91
N ALA A 57 -0.86 6.47 -4.76
CA ALA A 57 -0.12 6.68 -3.52
C ALA A 57 0.54 8.06 -3.44
N CYS A 58 1.22 8.51 -4.49
CA CYS A 58 1.88 9.81 -4.56
C CYS A 58 2.18 10.19 -6.03
N HIS A 59 2.56 11.45 -6.26
CA HIS A 59 3.10 11.86 -7.54
C HIS A 59 4.61 11.56 -7.61
N ILE A 60 5.13 11.27 -8.79
CA ILE A 60 6.56 10.95 -8.97
C ILE A 60 7.49 12.10 -8.55
N SER A 61 7.02 13.35 -8.62
CA SER A 61 7.76 14.53 -8.15
C SER A 61 7.90 14.61 -6.64
N ASP A 62 7.17 13.81 -5.87
CA ASP A 62 7.36 13.71 -4.41
C ASP A 62 8.61 12.89 -4.06
N LEU A 63 9.13 12.13 -5.02
CA LEU A 63 10.32 11.29 -4.90
C LEU A 63 11.46 11.90 -5.72
N THR A 64 11.90 13.10 -5.36
CA THR A 64 12.80 13.96 -6.16
C THR A 64 14.20 13.38 -6.35
N GLU A 65 14.73 12.70 -5.36
CA GLU A 65 16.11 12.23 -5.33
C GLU A 65 16.24 10.83 -4.68
N PRO A 66 17.37 10.12 -4.88
CA PRO A 66 17.61 8.87 -4.18
C PRO A 66 17.49 9.01 -2.67
N GLY A 67 16.73 8.11 -2.07
CA GLY A 67 16.37 8.13 -0.65
C GLY A 67 15.12 8.94 -0.32
N ALA A 68 14.57 9.74 -1.23
CA ALA A 68 13.27 10.37 -1.02
C ALA A 68 12.18 9.32 -0.86
N TYR A 69 11.31 9.52 0.11
CA TYR A 69 10.22 8.59 0.40
C TYR A 69 8.93 9.29 0.75
N VAL A 70 7.83 8.57 0.54
CA VAL A 70 6.47 8.90 1.00
C VAL A 70 5.88 7.67 1.66
N THR A 71 5.21 7.85 2.80
CA THR A 71 4.39 6.80 3.40
C THR A 71 2.95 6.93 2.93
N PHE A 72 2.30 5.79 2.74
CA PHE A 72 0.92 5.72 2.30
C PHE A 72 0.17 4.71 3.16
N ASN A 73 -0.94 5.14 3.74
CA ASN A 73 -1.80 4.28 4.55
C ASN A 73 -3.14 4.08 3.83
N LEU A 74 -3.57 2.84 3.73
CA LEU A 74 -4.83 2.47 3.12
C LEU A 74 -5.54 1.45 3.99
N GLY A 75 -6.54 1.87 4.72
CA GLY A 75 -7.16 1.04 5.75
C GLY A 75 -6.14 0.56 6.76
N TYR A 76 -5.94 -0.75 6.83
CA TYR A 76 -4.95 -1.37 7.74
C TYR A 76 -3.57 -1.53 7.10
N GLU A 77 -3.45 -1.33 5.79
CA GLU A 77 -2.18 -1.46 5.07
C GLU A 77 -1.32 -0.20 5.22
N ARG A 78 -0.03 -0.42 5.34
CA ARG A 78 0.97 0.65 5.47
C ARG A 78 2.05 0.43 4.46
N ALA A 79 2.14 1.31 3.47
CA ALA A 79 3.16 1.28 2.44
C ALA A 79 4.21 2.37 2.65
N LEU A 80 5.41 2.08 2.19
CA LEU A 80 6.52 3.01 2.08
C LEU A 80 6.98 3.00 0.64
N ILE A 81 6.81 4.11 -0.05
CA ILE A 81 7.25 4.31 -1.42
C ILE A 81 8.52 5.14 -1.39
N LEU A 82 9.58 4.69 -2.03
CA LEU A 82 10.84 5.41 -2.06
C LEU A 82 11.55 5.31 -3.42
N ARG A 83 12.47 6.22 -3.65
CA ARG A 83 13.44 6.12 -4.74
C ARG A 83 14.73 5.51 -4.21
N ASP A 84 15.14 4.37 -4.76
CA ASP A 84 16.39 3.72 -4.38
C ASP A 84 17.64 4.46 -4.89
N LYS A 85 18.84 3.97 -4.54
CA LYS A 85 20.11 4.57 -4.96
C LYS A 85 20.35 4.56 -6.46
N ALA A 86 19.72 3.62 -7.17
CA ALA A 86 19.78 3.52 -8.63
C ALA A 86 18.76 4.42 -9.34
N GLY A 87 17.91 5.14 -8.58
CA GLY A 87 16.87 5.99 -9.13
C GLY A 87 15.54 5.27 -9.40
N THR A 88 15.46 3.98 -9.09
CA THR A 88 14.22 3.19 -9.27
C THR A 88 13.24 3.47 -8.13
N VAL A 89 11.98 3.61 -8.48
CA VAL A 89 10.90 3.71 -7.47
C VAL A 89 10.50 2.32 -7.00
N ARG A 90 10.49 2.14 -5.69
CA ARG A 90 10.11 0.89 -5.04
C ARG A 90 9.04 1.13 -4.00
N ALA A 91 8.26 0.10 -3.71
CA ALA A 91 7.28 0.12 -2.64
C ALA A 91 7.47 -1.10 -1.73
N PHE A 92 7.37 -0.86 -0.44
CA PHE A 92 7.51 -1.85 0.61
C PHE A 92 6.39 -1.72 1.62
N HIS A 93 6.13 -2.77 2.39
CA HIS A 93 5.35 -2.61 3.61
C HIS A 93 6.15 -1.78 4.62
N ASN A 94 5.54 -0.73 5.15
CA ASN A 94 6.14 0.09 6.22
C ASN A 94 6.04 -0.64 7.56
N LEU A 95 6.62 -1.84 7.63
CA LEU A 95 6.60 -2.73 8.79
C LEU A 95 7.97 -3.38 8.98
N CYS A 96 8.50 -3.26 10.19
CA CYS A 96 9.71 -3.94 10.59
C CYS A 96 9.47 -5.45 10.73
N ARG A 97 10.29 -6.26 10.07
CA ARG A 97 10.18 -7.74 10.11
C ARG A 97 10.48 -8.34 11.47
N HIS A 98 11.02 -7.55 12.40
CA HIS A 98 11.27 -8.02 13.75
C HIS A 98 9.98 -8.16 14.56
N ARG A 99 9.21 -7.07 14.73
CA ARG A 99 8.00 -7.05 15.55
C ARG A 99 6.89 -6.15 14.96
N GLY A 100 6.86 -5.91 13.68
CA GLY A 100 5.78 -5.20 13.00
C GLY A 100 5.66 -3.71 13.33
N SER A 101 6.66 -3.09 13.99
CA SER A 101 6.63 -1.63 14.17
C SER A 101 6.84 -0.92 12.84
N ARG A 102 6.38 0.31 12.71
CA ARG A 102 6.70 1.14 11.54
C ARG A 102 8.21 1.32 11.44
N VAL A 103 8.74 1.24 10.23
CA VAL A 103 10.13 1.55 9.93
C VAL A 103 10.32 3.05 9.80
N VAL A 104 9.30 3.73 9.26
CA VAL A 104 9.26 5.19 9.10
C VAL A 104 7.92 5.72 9.60
N ASP A 105 7.93 6.72 10.47
CA ASP A 105 6.72 7.35 11.01
C ASP A 105 6.31 8.62 10.26
N ASN A 106 7.28 9.35 9.69
CA ASN A 106 7.00 10.57 8.94
C ASN A 106 6.29 10.28 7.61
N GLU A 107 5.40 11.16 7.21
CA GLU A 107 4.67 11.03 5.93
C GLU A 107 5.59 11.10 4.72
N ARG A 108 6.65 11.90 4.80
CA ARG A 108 7.67 12.06 3.74
C ARG A 108 9.02 12.47 4.32
N GLY A 109 10.06 12.23 3.57
CA GLY A 109 11.43 12.60 3.96
C GLY A 109 12.47 12.05 3.01
N ILE A 110 13.72 12.14 3.43
CA ILE A 110 14.87 11.63 2.67
C ILE A 110 15.70 10.73 3.59
N CYS A 111 15.92 9.50 3.14
CA CYS A 111 16.80 8.53 3.79
C CYS A 111 18.03 8.30 2.93
N LYS A 112 19.18 8.85 3.33
CA LYS A 112 20.39 8.88 2.47
C LYS A 112 21.07 7.53 2.27
N SER A 113 20.99 6.61 3.23
CA SER A 113 21.77 5.38 3.18
C SER A 113 20.97 4.11 3.41
N ALA A 114 20.17 4.06 4.46
CA ALA A 114 19.40 2.90 4.87
C ALA A 114 18.24 3.33 5.76
N LEU A 115 17.20 2.52 5.85
CA LEU A 115 16.07 2.71 6.74
C LEU A 115 16.36 2.00 8.06
N THR A 116 16.29 2.70 9.17
CA THR A 116 16.53 2.10 10.50
C THR A 116 15.26 2.13 11.32
N CYS A 117 14.83 0.95 11.75
CA CYS A 117 13.66 0.81 12.61
C CYS A 117 13.90 1.52 13.96
N PRO A 118 13.05 2.45 14.37
CA PRO A 118 13.27 3.22 15.59
C PRO A 118 13.13 2.38 16.87
N PHE A 119 12.51 1.19 16.78
CA PHE A 119 12.23 0.38 17.96
C PHE A 119 13.45 -0.40 18.46
N HIS A 120 14.18 -1.13 17.56
CA HIS A 120 15.34 -1.93 17.96
C HIS A 120 16.53 -1.79 16.99
N GLY A 121 16.56 -0.78 16.13
CA GLY A 121 17.71 -0.50 15.27
C GLY A 121 17.89 -1.45 14.08
N TRP A 122 16.91 -2.31 13.75
CA TRP A 122 17.01 -3.11 12.53
C TRP A 122 17.11 -2.22 11.31
N THR A 123 18.09 -2.50 10.48
CA THR A 123 18.41 -1.65 9.33
C THR A 123 18.12 -2.38 8.03
N TYR A 124 17.54 -1.66 7.09
CA TYR A 124 17.09 -2.13 5.78
C TYR A 124 17.74 -1.29 4.68
N ASN A 125 18.21 -1.92 3.64
CA ASN A 125 18.65 -1.23 2.43
C ASN A 125 17.45 -0.58 1.74
N LEU A 126 17.74 0.30 0.78
CA LEU A 126 16.70 0.99 -0.01
C LEU A 126 16.26 0.18 -1.25
N ASP A 127 16.89 -0.98 -1.50
CA ASP A 127 16.70 -1.88 -2.64
C ASP A 127 16.02 -3.20 -2.26
#